data_5600d8eace75fa4e6a0571b5af2fa9e2
#
_entry.id   5600d8eace75fa4e6a0571b5af2fa9e2
#
_cell.length_a   1.000
_cell.length_b   1.000
_cell.length_c   1.000
_cell.angle_alpha   90.00
_cell.angle_beta   90.00
_cell.angle_gamma   90.00
#
_symmetry.space_group_name_H-M   'P 1'
#
loop_
_entity.id
_entity.type
_entity.pdbx_description
1 polymer ?
#
loop_
_entity_poly.entity_id
_entity_poly.type
_entity_poly.pdbx_seq_one_letter_code
_entity_poly.pdbx_strand_id
1 'polypeptide(L)'
;MSPPRGPSSNHGLFLTGTESHSEASSASAGSPPLNPVKPLKGIVLAGGAGTRLNPMTLAISKQLLPIYDKPMVYYPLSALMLAGIRDILLISTPHDRPHFQRLLGDGSGFGVSLSYAEQPRPEGLAQAFIIGREFLGGSRAALVLGDNIFYGHGFQDVLRRAADRDDGATIFAYPVRDPERFGVVEFDASGRAVSLEEKPKEPKSHHAVPGLYFYDARVCDLAAALAPSPRGELEITDLNRIYLEENALRVETLGRGFAWLDTGTPDSLMQASGFVQTIQERQGLKIACLEEIGYRMGWLSRESLEAGGRKMNNDYGRYLVQIAAEELAEGPAHVDDGHDRGYRVIWPTGEDAVPAARPQRRGAA
;
A
#
# COMPACT_ATOMS: atom_id res chain seq x y z
N MET A 1 45.05 17.58 -52.26
CA MET A 1 46.29 18.32 -52.19
C MET A 1 46.76 18.33 -50.77
N SER A 2 47.74 17.49 -50.51
CA SER A 2 48.48 17.35 -49.25
C SER A 2 49.80 18.15 -49.37
N PRO A 3 50.70 18.06 -48.36
CA PRO A 3 50.95 18.87 -47.16
C PRO A 3 52.23 19.76 -47.40
N PRO A 4 53.09 20.19 -46.52
CA PRO A 4 53.90 19.45 -45.58
C PRO A 4 54.40 20.14 -44.27
N ARG A 5 54.84 19.28 -43.35
CA ARG A 5 56.11 19.16 -42.58
C ARG A 5 56.55 20.27 -41.60
N GLY A 6 56.91 19.75 -40.41
CA GLY A 6 57.75 20.35 -39.39
C GLY A 6 59.23 20.50 -39.78
N PRO A 7 60.27 20.40 -38.89
CA PRO A 7 60.40 20.23 -37.45
C PRO A 7 61.41 21.21 -36.81
N SER A 8 61.72 21.14 -35.51
CA SER A 8 63.11 20.95 -34.96
C SER A 8 63.18 21.29 -33.45
N SER A 9 63.67 20.33 -32.79
CA SER A 9 64.53 20.23 -31.62
C SER A 9 65.37 21.49 -31.25
N ASN A 10 65.54 21.76 -29.95
CA ASN A 10 66.83 21.68 -29.30
C ASN A 10 66.87 21.72 -27.78
N HIS A 11 67.82 21.08 -27.25
CA HIS A 11 68.37 20.77 -25.93
C HIS A 11 68.65 21.98 -25.01
N GLY A 12 68.67 21.68 -23.72
CA GLY A 12 69.47 22.43 -22.75
C GLY A 12 69.04 22.34 -21.31
N LEU A 13 69.54 21.39 -20.60
CA LEU A 13 70.41 21.33 -19.40
C LEU A 13 69.91 22.03 -18.11
N PHE A 14 69.71 21.18 -17.09
CA PHE A 14 70.06 21.26 -15.64
C PHE A 14 70.07 22.63 -14.94
N LEU A 15 69.29 22.69 -13.83
CA LEU A 15 69.84 22.99 -12.49
C LEU A 15 68.81 22.61 -11.39
N THR A 16 69.40 22.00 -10.35
CA THR A 16 68.82 21.52 -9.11
C THR A 16 68.26 22.67 -8.24
N GLY A 17 67.05 22.51 -7.70
CA GLY A 17 66.54 23.34 -6.63
C GLY A 17 65.55 22.54 -5.79
N THR A 18 66.02 22.14 -4.61
CA THR A 18 65.22 21.53 -3.56
C THR A 18 64.36 22.60 -2.90
N GLU A 19 63.05 22.58 -3.16
CA GLU A 19 62.11 23.32 -2.33
C GLU A 19 61.06 22.36 -1.77
N SER A 20 61.03 22.34 -0.44
CA SER A 20 60.12 21.63 0.40
C SER A 20 58.71 22.24 0.29
N HIS A 21 57.77 21.62 -0.40
CA HIS A 21 56.35 21.95 -0.34
C HIS A 21 55.68 21.14 0.76
N SER A 22 55.26 21.88 1.80
CA SER A 22 54.34 21.42 2.82
C SER A 22 53.01 20.99 2.14
N GLU A 23 52.67 19.69 2.25
CA GLU A 23 51.34 19.18 1.89
C GLU A 23 50.28 19.81 2.80
N ALA A 24 49.53 20.76 2.27
CA ALA A 24 48.27 21.17 2.87
C ALA A 24 47.27 20.06 2.65
N SER A 25 47.00 19.26 3.66
CA SER A 25 45.91 18.32 3.75
C SER A 25 44.60 19.03 3.48
N SER A 26 44.02 18.89 2.30
CA SER A 26 42.65 19.27 1.99
C SER A 26 41.73 18.29 2.73
N ALA A 27 41.25 18.71 3.90
CA ALA A 27 40.14 18.02 4.57
C ALA A 27 38.95 18.00 3.62
N SER A 28 38.64 16.80 3.11
CA SER A 28 37.39 16.56 2.39
C SER A 28 36.23 16.89 3.35
N ALA A 29 35.48 17.92 3.01
CA ALA A 29 34.23 18.22 3.71
C ALA A 29 33.32 16.98 3.58
N GLY A 30 33.20 16.22 4.67
CA GLY A 30 32.29 15.08 4.76
C GLY A 30 30.89 15.57 4.45
N SER A 31 30.21 14.87 3.54
CA SER A 31 28.79 15.08 3.28
C SER A 31 28.04 15.11 4.61
N PRO A 32 27.09 16.04 4.82
CA PRO A 32 26.31 16.07 6.04
C PRO A 32 25.66 14.69 6.26
N PRO A 33 25.59 14.20 7.50
CA PRO A 33 24.94 12.93 7.79
C PRO A 33 23.52 12.97 7.25
N LEU A 34 23.18 11.99 6.37
CA LEU A 34 21.81 11.80 5.92
C LEU A 34 20.93 11.65 7.17
N ASN A 35 19.95 12.51 7.32
CA ASN A 35 18.96 12.35 8.38
C ASN A 35 18.36 10.94 8.24
N PRO A 36 18.29 10.16 9.33
CA PRO A 36 17.72 8.83 9.25
C PRO A 36 16.29 8.92 8.71
N VAL A 37 16.00 8.12 7.67
CA VAL A 37 14.67 8.02 7.09
C VAL A 37 13.66 7.70 8.19
N LYS A 38 12.65 8.54 8.34
CA LYS A 38 11.62 8.33 9.38
C LYS A 38 10.83 7.06 9.06
N PRO A 39 10.49 6.24 10.07
CA PRO A 39 9.69 5.04 9.86
C PRO A 39 8.35 5.38 9.21
N LEU A 40 7.79 4.42 8.49
CA LEU A 40 6.45 4.52 7.89
C LEU A 40 5.50 3.66 8.70
N LYS A 41 4.40 4.24 9.18
CA LYS A 41 3.34 3.55 9.91
C LYS A 41 2.03 3.59 9.14
N GLY A 42 1.18 2.58 9.34
CA GLY A 42 -0.09 2.45 8.65
C GLY A 42 -1.28 2.87 9.51
N ILE A 43 -2.30 3.42 8.87
CA ILE A 43 -3.63 3.62 9.47
C ILE A 43 -4.67 2.96 8.57
N VAL A 44 -5.51 2.11 9.15
CA VAL A 44 -6.75 1.63 8.53
C VAL A 44 -7.90 2.40 9.14
N LEU A 45 -8.60 3.21 8.35
CA LEU A 45 -9.80 3.91 8.81
C LEU A 45 -11.04 3.06 8.53
N ALA A 46 -11.53 2.40 9.56
CA ALA A 46 -12.69 1.51 9.54
C ALA A 46 -13.89 2.12 10.30
N GLY A 47 -14.01 3.44 10.25
CA GLY A 47 -15.13 4.19 10.84
C GLY A 47 -16.31 4.31 9.88
N GLY A 48 -17.34 5.01 10.35
CA GLY A 48 -18.55 5.30 9.57
C GLY A 48 -19.70 4.31 9.80
N ALA A 49 -20.93 4.82 9.73
CA ALA A 49 -22.13 4.06 10.08
C ALA A 49 -22.60 3.05 9.02
N GLY A 50 -22.02 3.07 7.81
CA GLY A 50 -22.37 2.14 6.73
C GLY A 50 -23.85 2.14 6.31
N THR A 51 -24.57 3.24 6.51
CA THR A 51 -26.05 3.32 6.39
C THR A 51 -26.60 2.92 5.02
N ARG A 52 -25.83 3.08 3.97
CA ARG A 52 -26.20 2.63 2.61
C ARG A 52 -26.34 1.09 2.48
N LEU A 53 -25.78 0.35 3.44
CA LEU A 53 -25.84 -1.11 3.49
C LEU A 53 -26.88 -1.62 4.53
N ASN A 54 -27.66 -0.73 5.15
CA ASN A 54 -28.71 -1.18 6.04
C ASN A 54 -29.72 -2.10 5.29
N PRO A 55 -30.20 -3.18 5.94
CA PRO A 55 -30.05 -3.53 7.36
C PRO A 55 -28.79 -4.31 7.73
N MET A 56 -27.90 -4.69 6.79
CA MET A 56 -26.71 -5.51 7.06
C MET A 56 -25.77 -4.89 8.10
N THR A 57 -25.71 -3.55 8.15
CA THR A 57 -24.80 -2.80 9.01
C THR A 57 -25.45 -2.25 10.29
N LEU A 58 -26.67 -2.71 10.63
CA LEU A 58 -27.31 -2.31 11.88
C LEU A 58 -26.64 -2.88 13.13
N ALA A 59 -26.04 -4.05 13.02
CA ALA A 59 -25.44 -4.78 14.14
C ALA A 59 -23.94 -4.99 14.03
N ILE A 60 -23.33 -4.67 12.88
CA ILE A 60 -21.93 -4.95 12.61
C ILE A 60 -21.35 -3.89 11.67
N SER A 61 -20.10 -3.52 11.92
CA SER A 61 -19.34 -2.65 11.01
C SER A 61 -19.31 -3.20 9.58
N LYS A 62 -19.48 -2.32 8.60
CA LYS A 62 -19.34 -2.64 7.18
C LYS A 62 -18.06 -3.43 6.88
N GLN A 63 -16.95 -3.04 7.47
CA GLN A 63 -15.63 -3.62 7.22
C GLN A 63 -15.47 -5.04 7.81
N LEU A 64 -16.42 -5.49 8.60
CA LEU A 64 -16.52 -6.87 9.09
C LEU A 64 -17.43 -7.77 8.23
N LEU A 65 -18.17 -7.20 7.28
CA LEU A 65 -18.93 -7.98 6.31
C LEU A 65 -17.99 -8.81 5.44
N PRO A 66 -18.39 -10.03 5.06
CA PRO A 66 -17.57 -10.89 4.22
C PRO A 66 -17.49 -10.37 2.80
N ILE A 67 -16.29 -10.42 2.21
CA ILE A 67 -16.04 -10.35 0.79
C ILE A 67 -15.52 -11.73 0.38
N TYR A 68 -16.40 -12.54 -0.17
CA TYR A 68 -16.21 -13.94 -0.51
C TYR A 68 -15.83 -14.78 0.72
N ASP A 69 -14.56 -15.05 0.98
CA ASP A 69 -14.07 -16.02 1.97
C ASP A 69 -13.46 -15.39 3.24
N LYS A 70 -13.42 -14.06 3.34
CA LYS A 70 -12.84 -13.35 4.49
C LYS A 70 -13.48 -11.97 4.74
N PRO A 71 -13.33 -11.39 5.94
CA PRO A 71 -13.84 -10.05 6.23
C PRO A 71 -13.19 -8.97 5.36
N MET A 72 -13.98 -7.96 5.00
CA MET A 72 -13.55 -6.85 4.13
C MET A 72 -12.26 -6.17 4.61
N VAL A 73 -12.06 -6.00 5.90
CA VAL A 73 -10.87 -5.32 6.48
C VAL A 73 -9.55 -6.01 6.13
N TYR A 74 -9.56 -7.28 5.74
CA TYR A 74 -8.35 -7.99 5.30
C TYR A 74 -7.72 -7.35 4.04
N TYR A 75 -8.55 -6.82 3.13
CA TYR A 75 -8.09 -6.25 1.87
C TYR A 75 -7.29 -4.95 2.07
N PRO A 76 -7.78 -3.93 2.80
CA PRO A 76 -6.96 -2.75 3.08
C PRO A 76 -5.74 -3.07 3.97
N LEU A 77 -5.85 -3.98 4.93
CA LEU A 77 -4.70 -4.43 5.70
C LEU A 77 -3.62 -5.04 4.80
N SER A 78 -4.03 -5.87 3.83
CA SER A 78 -3.09 -6.47 2.88
C SER A 78 -2.32 -5.42 2.06
N ALA A 79 -2.96 -4.30 1.69
CA ALA A 79 -2.29 -3.22 0.97
C ALA A 79 -1.17 -2.58 1.82
N LEU A 80 -1.41 -2.33 3.11
CA LEU A 80 -0.37 -1.82 4.02
C LEU A 80 0.77 -2.83 4.22
N MET A 81 0.43 -4.11 4.38
CA MET A 81 1.43 -5.17 4.53
C MET A 81 2.29 -5.33 3.27
N LEU A 82 1.69 -5.29 2.08
CA LEU A 82 2.41 -5.33 0.80
C LEU A 82 3.33 -4.11 0.59
N ALA A 83 2.96 -2.95 1.17
CA ALA A 83 3.83 -1.77 1.23
C ALA A 83 5.01 -1.92 2.21
N GLY A 84 5.11 -3.03 2.95
CA GLY A 84 6.15 -3.28 3.94
C GLY A 84 5.85 -2.70 5.33
N ILE A 85 4.63 -2.27 5.59
CA ILE A 85 4.24 -1.63 6.85
C ILE A 85 3.84 -2.69 7.87
N ARG A 86 4.46 -2.66 9.05
CA ARG A 86 4.19 -3.60 10.15
C ARG A 86 3.49 -2.98 11.34
N ASP A 87 3.71 -1.70 11.62
CA ASP A 87 3.04 -0.97 12.69
C ASP A 87 1.79 -0.33 12.13
N ILE A 88 0.62 -0.81 12.53
CA ILE A 88 -0.66 -0.42 11.95
C ILE A 88 -1.65 -0.04 13.06
N LEU A 89 -2.29 1.13 12.91
CA LEU A 89 -3.39 1.57 13.75
C LEU A 89 -4.71 1.34 13.02
N LEU A 90 -5.64 0.61 13.63
CA LEU A 90 -6.99 0.50 13.16
C LEU A 90 -7.89 1.47 13.94
N ILE A 91 -8.49 2.40 13.21
CA ILE A 91 -9.42 3.40 13.78
C ILE A 91 -10.83 2.97 13.42
N SER A 92 -11.69 2.77 14.42
CA SER A 92 -13.08 2.37 14.24
C SER A 92 -14.01 3.10 15.20
N THR A 93 -15.32 2.82 15.11
CA THR A 93 -16.27 3.31 16.11
C THR A 93 -16.01 2.63 17.47
N PRO A 94 -16.37 3.27 18.60
CA PRO A 94 -16.28 2.64 19.92
C PRO A 94 -17.08 1.31 20.00
N HIS A 95 -18.21 1.23 19.30
CA HIS A 95 -19.05 0.02 19.23
C HIS A 95 -18.36 -1.14 18.51
N ASP A 96 -17.64 -0.86 17.43
CA ASP A 96 -17.07 -1.90 16.56
C ASP A 96 -15.65 -2.32 16.95
N ARG A 97 -14.90 -1.47 17.70
CA ARG A 97 -13.54 -1.76 18.15
C ARG A 97 -13.37 -3.15 18.77
N PRO A 98 -14.24 -3.60 19.70
CA PRO A 98 -14.10 -4.93 20.30
C PRO A 98 -14.22 -6.09 19.28
N HIS A 99 -14.99 -5.89 18.21
CA HIS A 99 -15.14 -6.88 17.15
C HIS A 99 -13.86 -7.00 16.32
N PHE A 100 -13.23 -5.87 15.96
CA PHE A 100 -11.94 -5.87 15.28
C PHE A 100 -10.84 -6.47 16.13
N GLN A 101 -10.78 -6.15 17.43
CA GLN A 101 -9.83 -6.74 18.36
C GLN A 101 -10.00 -8.25 18.49
N ARG A 102 -11.23 -8.74 18.49
CA ARG A 102 -11.51 -10.19 18.52
C ARG A 102 -11.08 -10.88 17.22
N LEU A 103 -11.29 -10.23 16.08
CA LEU A 103 -10.96 -10.79 14.77
C LEU A 103 -9.46 -10.83 14.51
N LEU A 104 -8.76 -9.72 14.80
CA LEU A 104 -7.40 -9.48 14.34
C LEU A 104 -6.35 -9.63 15.45
N GLY A 105 -6.79 -9.64 16.72
CA GLY A 105 -5.89 -9.71 17.87
C GLY A 105 -4.94 -8.51 17.94
N ASP A 106 -3.70 -8.78 18.28
CA ASP A 106 -2.59 -7.82 18.30
C ASP A 106 -1.81 -7.77 16.96
N GLY A 107 -2.27 -8.54 15.96
CA GLY A 107 -1.63 -8.64 14.65
C GLY A 107 -0.49 -9.65 14.57
N SER A 108 -0.05 -10.24 15.69
CA SER A 108 1.06 -11.20 15.73
C SER A 108 0.81 -12.42 14.85
N GLY A 109 -0.47 -12.84 14.71
CA GLY A 109 -0.88 -13.92 13.80
C GLY A 109 -0.61 -13.64 12.31
N PHE A 110 -0.37 -12.41 11.95
CA PHE A 110 -0.05 -11.96 10.58
C PHE A 110 1.38 -11.41 10.46
N GLY A 111 2.15 -11.39 11.55
CA GLY A 111 3.51 -10.85 11.59
C GLY A 111 3.57 -9.32 11.64
N VAL A 112 2.49 -8.65 12.03
CA VAL A 112 2.38 -7.20 12.21
C VAL A 112 2.05 -6.85 13.66
N SER A 113 2.12 -5.57 14.00
CA SER A 113 1.69 -5.00 15.28
C SER A 113 0.45 -4.15 15.04
N LEU A 114 -0.69 -4.53 15.64
CA LEU A 114 -1.94 -3.80 15.55
C LEU A 114 -2.24 -3.03 16.83
N SER A 115 -2.45 -1.74 16.68
CA SER A 115 -3.02 -0.86 17.70
C SER A 115 -4.45 -0.47 17.30
N TYR A 116 -5.25 -0.02 18.27
CA TYR A 116 -6.64 0.30 18.04
C TYR A 116 -6.99 1.67 18.65
N ALA A 117 -7.67 2.50 17.88
CA ALA A 117 -8.19 3.77 18.35
C ALA A 117 -9.67 3.95 17.95
N GLU A 118 -10.32 4.89 18.59
CA GLU A 118 -11.73 5.18 18.38
C GLU A 118 -11.92 6.49 17.64
N GLN A 119 -12.84 6.48 16.67
CA GLN A 119 -13.42 7.66 16.05
C GLN A 119 -14.89 7.76 16.50
N PRO A 120 -15.18 8.55 17.55
CA PRO A 120 -16.55 8.61 18.08
C PRO A 120 -17.55 9.24 17.12
N ARG A 121 -17.08 10.16 16.25
CA ARG A 121 -17.87 10.83 15.21
C ARG A 121 -17.10 10.85 13.90
N PRO A 122 -17.75 10.59 12.76
CA PRO A 122 -17.11 10.63 11.45
C PRO A 122 -16.95 12.09 10.97
N GLU A 123 -15.94 12.79 11.46
CA GLU A 123 -15.67 14.21 11.14
C GLU A 123 -14.70 14.36 9.95
N GLY A 124 -14.64 13.39 9.06
CA GLY A 124 -13.83 13.40 7.85
C GLY A 124 -12.63 12.46 7.90
N LEU A 125 -12.03 12.20 6.72
CA LEU A 125 -10.95 11.22 6.60
C LEU A 125 -9.64 11.74 7.20
N ALA A 126 -9.36 13.05 7.09
CA ALA A 126 -8.14 13.63 7.64
C ALA A 126 -8.10 13.60 9.17
N GLN A 127 -9.26 13.44 9.87
CA GLN A 127 -9.32 13.25 11.31
C GLN A 127 -8.49 12.03 11.77
N ALA A 128 -8.29 11.02 10.90
CA ALA A 128 -7.48 9.84 11.20
C ALA A 128 -6.06 10.20 11.66
N PHE A 129 -5.46 11.27 11.12
CA PHE A 129 -4.11 11.71 11.50
C PHE A 129 -4.10 12.46 12.84
N ILE A 130 -5.21 13.10 13.20
CA ILE A 130 -5.38 13.75 14.51
C ILE A 130 -5.51 12.68 15.60
N ILE A 131 -6.39 11.69 15.37
CA ILE A 131 -6.58 10.54 16.27
C ILE A 131 -5.29 9.72 16.38
N GLY A 132 -4.62 9.48 15.26
CA GLY A 132 -3.39 8.70 15.19
C GLY A 132 -2.10 9.42 15.57
N ARG A 133 -2.14 10.70 15.99
CA ARG A 133 -0.95 11.53 16.25
C ARG A 133 0.04 10.88 17.23
N GLU A 134 -0.44 10.38 18.34
CA GLU A 134 0.40 9.72 19.34
C GLU A 134 1.03 8.44 18.79
N PHE A 135 0.23 7.59 18.12
CA PHE A 135 0.71 6.38 17.47
C PHE A 135 1.78 6.68 16.42
N LEU A 136 1.55 7.69 15.56
CA LEU A 136 2.50 8.07 14.51
C LEU A 136 3.80 8.61 15.10
N GLY A 137 3.76 9.42 16.17
CA GLY A 137 4.95 9.90 16.85
C GLY A 137 5.94 10.64 15.95
N GLY A 138 5.46 11.39 14.95
CA GLY A 138 6.28 12.09 13.97
C GLY A 138 6.86 11.20 12.87
N SER A 139 6.36 9.98 12.71
CA SER A 139 6.64 9.09 11.58
C SER A 139 5.92 9.53 10.30
N ARG A 140 6.35 9.01 9.15
CA ARG A 140 5.56 9.04 7.92
C ARG A 140 4.30 8.18 8.09
N ALA A 141 3.26 8.48 7.34
CA ALA A 141 1.99 7.79 7.46
C ALA A 141 1.47 7.26 6.13
N ALA A 142 0.97 6.03 6.11
CA ALA A 142 0.08 5.53 5.07
C ALA A 142 -1.33 5.41 5.65
N LEU A 143 -2.33 5.89 4.92
CA LEU A 143 -3.74 5.75 5.26
C LEU A 143 -4.45 4.93 4.19
N VAL A 144 -5.21 3.93 4.60
CA VAL A 144 -6.10 3.19 3.72
C VAL A 144 -7.52 3.17 4.30
N LEU A 145 -8.51 3.35 3.42
CA LEU A 145 -9.91 3.24 3.83
C LEU A 145 -10.29 1.76 3.96
N GLY A 146 -10.96 1.44 5.06
CA GLY A 146 -11.29 0.06 5.46
C GLY A 146 -12.25 -0.69 4.54
N ASP A 147 -12.80 0.00 3.54
CA ASP A 147 -13.76 -0.52 2.56
C ASP A 147 -13.24 -0.52 1.11
N ASN A 148 -11.96 -0.23 0.92
CA ASN A 148 -11.33 -0.23 -0.39
C ASN A 148 -10.60 -1.54 -0.65
N ILE A 149 -10.86 -2.13 -1.80
CA ILE A 149 -10.24 -3.37 -2.26
C ILE A 149 -9.39 -3.03 -3.48
N PHE A 150 -8.11 -3.41 -3.43
CA PHE A 150 -7.17 -3.24 -4.52
C PHE A 150 -6.66 -4.60 -4.99
N TYR A 151 -6.58 -4.79 -6.29
CA TYR A 151 -5.98 -5.96 -6.90
C TYR A 151 -5.38 -5.60 -8.25
N GLY A 152 -4.20 -6.11 -8.55
CA GLY A 152 -3.56 -5.88 -9.85
C GLY A 152 -2.13 -6.39 -9.88
N HIS A 153 -1.68 -6.71 -11.09
CA HIS A 153 -0.28 -7.09 -11.31
C HIS A 153 0.64 -5.90 -11.01
N GLY A 154 1.77 -6.15 -10.33
CA GLY A 154 2.72 -5.12 -9.94
C GLY A 154 2.22 -4.16 -8.83
N PHE A 155 1.09 -4.46 -8.15
CA PHE A 155 0.57 -3.59 -7.10
C PHE A 155 1.57 -3.40 -5.96
N GLN A 156 2.29 -4.45 -5.57
CA GLN A 156 3.31 -4.37 -4.53
C GLN A 156 4.42 -3.38 -4.89
N ASP A 157 4.86 -3.33 -6.15
CA ASP A 157 5.91 -2.41 -6.59
C ASP A 157 5.43 -0.96 -6.58
N VAL A 158 4.17 -0.73 -6.98
CA VAL A 158 3.53 0.58 -6.88
C VAL A 158 3.49 1.05 -5.43
N LEU A 159 3.10 0.17 -4.50
CA LEU A 159 3.07 0.47 -3.07
C LEU A 159 4.45 0.75 -2.49
N ARG A 160 5.47 -0.03 -2.87
CA ARG A 160 6.85 0.16 -2.43
C ARG A 160 7.40 1.50 -2.90
N ARG A 161 7.21 1.86 -4.17
CA ARG A 161 7.61 3.19 -4.68
C ARG A 161 6.98 4.33 -3.88
N ALA A 162 5.71 4.20 -3.48
CA ALA A 162 5.06 5.18 -2.63
C ALA A 162 5.63 5.18 -1.20
N ALA A 163 5.92 4.00 -0.65
CA ALA A 163 6.46 3.81 0.70
C ALA A 163 7.91 4.27 0.85
N ASP A 164 8.71 4.20 -0.22
CA ASP A 164 10.14 4.57 -0.21
C ASP A 164 10.38 6.09 -0.23
N ARG A 165 9.31 6.89 -0.37
CA ARG A 165 9.43 8.34 -0.41
C ARG A 165 9.43 8.93 0.98
N ASP A 166 10.36 9.86 1.23
CA ASP A 166 10.56 10.48 2.54
C ASP A 166 9.84 11.82 2.69
N ASP A 167 9.47 12.45 1.58
CA ASP A 167 8.91 13.79 1.50
C ASP A 167 7.61 13.85 0.71
N GLY A 168 6.77 14.81 1.06
CA GLY A 168 5.53 15.10 0.36
C GLY A 168 4.43 14.05 0.57
N ALA A 169 3.52 14.01 -0.38
CA ALA A 169 2.43 13.05 -0.40
C ALA A 169 2.40 12.25 -1.72
N THR A 170 1.97 10.99 -1.63
CA THR A 170 1.62 10.18 -2.81
C THR A 170 0.18 9.74 -2.69
N ILE A 171 -0.61 10.04 -3.72
CA ILE A 171 -1.97 9.56 -3.92
C ILE A 171 -2.04 8.71 -5.18
N PHE A 172 -3.16 8.02 -5.36
CA PHE A 172 -3.38 7.19 -6.54
C PHE A 172 -4.50 7.79 -7.40
N ALA A 173 -4.44 7.53 -8.70
CA ALA A 173 -5.48 7.89 -9.65
C ALA A 173 -6.00 6.63 -10.35
N TYR A 174 -7.30 6.48 -10.45
CA TYR A 174 -7.95 5.35 -11.12
C TYR A 174 -9.06 5.83 -12.04
N PRO A 175 -9.07 5.43 -13.33
CA PRO A 175 -10.10 5.87 -14.26
C PRO A 175 -11.45 5.20 -13.94
N VAL A 176 -12.49 6.01 -13.76
CA VAL A 176 -13.86 5.57 -13.46
C VAL A 176 -14.88 6.17 -14.43
N ARG A 177 -16.10 5.62 -14.44
CA ARG A 177 -17.20 6.12 -15.26
C ARG A 177 -17.98 7.25 -14.58
N ASP A 178 -18.01 7.25 -13.25
CA ASP A 178 -18.83 8.10 -12.36
C ASP A 178 -17.93 8.88 -11.39
N PRO A 179 -17.00 9.75 -11.91
CA PRO A 179 -15.99 10.43 -11.10
C PRO A 179 -16.60 11.39 -10.06
N GLU A 180 -17.82 11.90 -10.28
CA GLU A 180 -18.53 12.82 -9.37
C GLU A 180 -18.80 12.22 -7.98
N ARG A 181 -18.61 10.93 -7.81
CA ARG A 181 -18.80 10.24 -6.52
C ARG A 181 -17.56 10.33 -5.61
N PHE A 182 -16.41 10.71 -6.15
CA PHE A 182 -15.09 10.60 -5.53
C PHE A 182 -14.35 11.93 -5.50
N GLY A 183 -13.24 11.98 -4.82
CA GLY A 183 -12.22 12.99 -5.10
C GLY A 183 -11.67 12.79 -6.51
N VAL A 184 -11.52 13.86 -7.27
CA VAL A 184 -11.10 13.82 -8.68
C VAL A 184 -9.80 14.59 -8.85
N VAL A 185 -8.82 13.97 -9.52
CA VAL A 185 -7.56 14.61 -9.89
C VAL A 185 -7.56 14.93 -11.39
N GLU A 186 -7.12 16.14 -11.73
CA GLU A 186 -6.92 16.62 -13.09
C GLU A 186 -5.42 16.67 -13.41
N PHE A 187 -5.07 16.30 -14.64
CA PHE A 187 -3.68 16.31 -15.13
C PHE A 187 -3.52 17.31 -16.27
N ASP A 188 -2.36 17.96 -16.33
CA ASP A 188 -1.95 18.73 -17.50
C ASP A 188 -1.44 17.80 -18.63
N ALA A 189 -1.10 18.40 -19.78
CA ALA A 189 -0.58 17.67 -20.93
C ALA A 189 0.76 16.95 -20.68
N SER A 190 1.48 17.31 -19.62
CA SER A 190 2.72 16.65 -19.18
C SER A 190 2.49 15.49 -18.20
N GLY A 191 1.23 15.26 -17.80
CA GLY A 191 0.86 14.23 -16.82
C GLY A 191 1.04 14.67 -15.36
N ARG A 192 1.22 15.97 -15.08
CA ARG A 192 1.29 16.48 -13.71
C ARG A 192 -0.11 16.82 -13.21
N ALA A 193 -0.39 16.49 -11.94
CA ALA A 193 -1.62 16.91 -11.29
C ALA A 193 -1.67 18.44 -11.17
N VAL A 194 -2.81 19.03 -11.56
CA VAL A 194 -3.02 20.47 -11.55
C VAL A 194 -4.21 20.89 -10.71
N SER A 195 -5.16 20.00 -10.46
CA SER A 195 -6.27 20.27 -9.56
C SER A 195 -6.76 19.02 -8.85
N LEU A 196 -7.38 19.23 -7.68
CA LEU A 196 -8.05 18.20 -6.88
C LEU A 196 -9.39 18.76 -6.40
N GLU A 197 -10.48 18.05 -6.69
CA GLU A 197 -11.82 18.46 -6.29
C GLU A 197 -12.56 17.30 -5.60
N GLU A 198 -13.18 17.58 -4.45
CA GLU A 198 -13.98 16.60 -3.72
C GLU A 198 -15.41 16.55 -4.29
N LYS A 199 -15.80 15.40 -4.83
CA LYS A 199 -17.14 15.13 -5.38
C LYS A 199 -17.68 16.27 -6.24
N PRO A 200 -16.95 16.67 -7.31
CA PRO A 200 -17.35 17.76 -8.15
C PRO A 200 -18.66 17.45 -8.89
N LYS A 201 -19.54 18.44 -9.04
CA LYS A 201 -20.77 18.28 -9.84
C LYS A 201 -20.47 18.13 -11.33
N GLU A 202 -19.41 18.80 -11.78
CA GLU A 202 -18.90 18.76 -13.15
C GLU A 202 -17.42 18.35 -13.11
N PRO A 203 -17.11 17.04 -13.12
CA PRO A 203 -15.74 16.56 -13.03
C PRO A 203 -14.88 16.98 -14.22
N LYS A 204 -13.69 17.51 -13.95
CA LYS A 204 -12.74 17.92 -14.99
C LYS A 204 -11.96 16.74 -15.58
N SER A 205 -11.99 15.59 -14.95
CA SER A 205 -11.36 14.37 -15.42
C SER A 205 -12.15 13.13 -14.99
N HIS A 206 -11.78 11.98 -15.54
CA HIS A 206 -12.31 10.67 -15.12
C HIS A 206 -11.43 9.96 -14.08
N HIS A 207 -10.43 10.63 -13.51
CA HIS A 207 -9.49 10.02 -12.56
C HIS A 207 -9.95 10.25 -11.13
N ALA A 208 -10.58 9.24 -10.55
CA ALA A 208 -10.92 9.22 -9.13
C ALA A 208 -9.66 8.97 -8.28
N VAL A 209 -9.65 9.50 -7.08
CA VAL A 209 -8.63 9.26 -6.06
C VAL A 209 -9.10 8.14 -5.11
N PRO A 210 -8.58 6.92 -5.22
CA PRO A 210 -8.88 5.83 -4.31
C PRO A 210 -8.46 6.13 -2.88
N GLY A 211 -9.08 5.43 -1.93
CA GLY A 211 -8.82 5.58 -0.50
C GLY A 211 -7.51 4.95 -0.04
N LEU A 212 -6.41 5.32 -0.64
CA LEU A 212 -5.04 4.91 -0.27
C LEU A 212 -4.09 6.10 -0.45
N TYR A 213 -3.36 6.44 0.60
CA TYR A 213 -2.58 7.67 0.67
C TYR A 213 -1.29 7.44 1.43
N PHE A 214 -0.19 8.09 1.01
CA PHE A 214 1.10 8.10 1.72
C PHE A 214 1.52 9.54 1.95
N TYR A 215 2.00 9.85 3.15
CA TYR A 215 2.35 11.19 3.57
C TYR A 215 3.66 11.23 4.35
N ASP A 216 4.35 12.34 4.23
CA ASP A 216 5.49 12.66 5.06
C ASP A 216 5.08 12.92 6.53
N ALA A 217 6.07 13.17 7.40
CA ALA A 217 5.86 13.31 8.82
C ALA A 217 5.07 14.58 9.24
N ARG A 218 4.81 15.52 8.33
CA ARG A 218 4.05 16.76 8.59
C ARG A 218 2.55 16.53 8.61
N VAL A 219 2.09 15.37 8.16
CA VAL A 219 0.66 15.09 7.93
C VAL A 219 -0.22 15.39 9.13
N CYS A 220 0.24 15.09 10.34
CA CYS A 220 -0.54 15.36 11.56
C CYS A 220 -0.76 16.86 11.83
N ASP A 221 0.24 17.67 11.55
CA ASP A 221 0.15 19.12 11.76
C ASP A 221 -0.69 19.76 10.68
N LEU A 222 -0.53 19.35 9.43
CA LEU A 222 -1.35 19.79 8.31
C LEU A 222 -2.83 19.41 8.49
N ALA A 223 -3.10 18.16 8.91
CA ALA A 223 -4.47 17.72 9.20
C ALA A 223 -5.13 18.50 10.34
N ALA A 224 -4.37 18.84 11.39
CA ALA A 224 -4.88 19.64 12.51
C ALA A 224 -5.14 21.11 12.16
N ALA A 225 -4.51 21.62 11.10
CA ALA A 225 -4.71 22.98 10.61
C ALA A 225 -5.88 23.13 9.61
N LEU A 226 -6.47 22.01 9.17
CA LEU A 226 -7.60 22.05 8.24
C LEU A 226 -8.85 22.67 8.89
N ALA A 227 -9.58 23.46 8.10
CA ALA A 227 -10.93 23.89 8.45
C ALA A 227 -11.95 22.85 7.95
N PRO A 228 -13.03 22.58 8.70
CA PRO A 228 -14.10 21.72 8.22
C PRO A 228 -14.74 22.28 6.93
N SER A 229 -15.04 21.39 6.00
CA SER A 229 -15.77 21.72 4.77
C SER A 229 -17.21 22.16 5.07
N PRO A 230 -17.97 22.66 4.08
CA PRO A 230 -19.42 22.91 4.24
C PRO A 230 -20.22 21.67 4.69
N ARG A 231 -19.67 20.48 4.57
CA ARG A 231 -20.26 19.22 5.06
C ARG A 231 -19.93 18.96 6.54
N GLY A 232 -19.10 19.80 7.17
CA GLY A 232 -18.61 19.61 8.53
C GLY A 232 -17.49 18.57 8.65
N GLU A 233 -16.84 18.20 7.54
CA GLU A 233 -15.82 17.17 7.48
C GLU A 233 -14.41 17.75 7.23
N LEU A 234 -13.38 17.20 7.86
CA LEU A 234 -11.98 17.44 7.52
C LEU A 234 -11.63 16.59 6.30
N GLU A 235 -11.69 17.24 5.12
CA GLU A 235 -11.58 16.54 3.85
C GLU A 235 -10.14 16.11 3.57
N ILE A 236 -9.97 14.85 3.16
CA ILE A 236 -8.66 14.37 2.71
C ILE A 236 -8.22 15.07 1.42
N THR A 237 -9.17 15.50 0.59
CA THR A 237 -8.90 16.24 -0.63
C THR A 237 -8.29 17.62 -0.33
N ASP A 238 -8.72 18.28 0.75
CA ASP A 238 -8.13 19.56 1.17
C ASP A 238 -6.69 19.35 1.70
N LEU A 239 -6.46 18.29 2.45
CA LEU A 239 -5.11 17.90 2.86
C LEU A 239 -4.20 17.66 1.64
N ASN A 240 -4.67 16.91 0.65
CA ASN A 240 -3.93 16.65 -0.58
C ASN A 240 -3.67 17.92 -1.40
N ARG A 241 -4.60 18.89 -1.36
CA ARG A 241 -4.45 20.17 -2.03
C ARG A 241 -3.31 21.01 -1.47
N ILE A 242 -3.07 20.97 -0.15
CA ILE A 242 -1.90 21.62 0.47
C ILE A 242 -0.61 21.10 -0.16
N TYR A 243 -0.47 19.77 -0.27
CA TYR A 243 0.72 19.18 -0.92
C TYR A 243 0.80 19.50 -2.42
N LEU A 244 -0.33 19.61 -3.10
CA LEU A 244 -0.37 20.02 -4.52
C LEU A 244 0.14 21.46 -4.70
N GLU A 245 -0.33 22.40 -3.87
CA GLU A 245 0.08 23.82 -3.90
C GLU A 245 1.56 24.00 -3.57
N GLU A 246 2.10 23.15 -2.69
CA GLU A 246 3.52 23.11 -2.36
C GLU A 246 4.39 22.39 -3.43
N ASN A 247 3.81 21.87 -4.52
CA ASN A 247 4.47 21.02 -5.51
C ASN A 247 5.09 19.73 -4.88
N ALA A 248 4.54 19.29 -3.77
CA ALA A 248 4.97 18.12 -2.99
C ALA A 248 4.02 16.91 -3.15
N LEU A 249 3.00 17.01 -4.03
CA LEU A 249 2.09 15.90 -4.33
C LEU A 249 2.58 15.11 -5.53
N ARG A 250 2.55 13.79 -5.39
CA ARG A 250 2.72 12.85 -6.50
C ARG A 250 1.47 12.01 -6.68
N VAL A 251 1.21 11.64 -7.93
CA VAL A 251 0.06 10.82 -8.30
C VAL A 251 0.55 9.60 -9.08
N GLU A 252 0.31 8.42 -8.52
CA GLU A 252 0.56 7.13 -9.19
C GLU A 252 -0.73 6.68 -9.88
N THR A 253 -0.69 6.48 -11.19
CA THR A 253 -1.87 6.05 -11.95
C THR A 253 -1.98 4.53 -11.94
N LEU A 254 -3.08 4.01 -11.41
CA LEU A 254 -3.44 2.60 -11.49
C LEU A 254 -4.09 2.33 -12.87
N GLY A 255 -3.30 1.78 -13.78
CA GLY A 255 -3.69 1.59 -15.18
C GLY A 255 -4.53 0.34 -15.43
N ARG A 256 -4.56 -0.11 -16.69
CA ARG A 256 -5.24 -1.36 -17.08
C ARG A 256 -4.64 -2.55 -16.34
N GLY A 257 -5.48 -3.48 -15.92
CA GLY A 257 -5.07 -4.65 -15.14
C GLY A 257 -5.17 -4.45 -13.63
N PHE A 258 -5.46 -3.21 -13.17
CA PHE A 258 -5.85 -2.97 -11.79
C PHE A 258 -7.37 -3.01 -11.63
N ALA A 259 -7.81 -3.52 -10.49
CA ALA A 259 -9.16 -3.40 -9.99
C ALA A 259 -9.12 -2.62 -8.67
N TRP A 260 -9.88 -1.53 -8.63
CA TRP A 260 -10.24 -0.84 -7.42
C TRP A 260 -11.74 -0.96 -7.24
N LEU A 261 -12.17 -1.51 -6.11
CA LEU A 261 -13.58 -1.77 -5.82
C LEU A 261 -13.94 -1.04 -4.53
N ASP A 262 -14.91 -0.12 -4.62
CA ASP A 262 -15.58 0.44 -3.47
C ASP A 262 -16.75 -0.45 -3.08
N THR A 263 -16.87 -0.80 -1.82
CA THR A 263 -17.93 -1.70 -1.34
C THR A 263 -19.06 -0.93 -0.67
N GLY A 264 -19.42 0.24 -1.25
CA GLY A 264 -20.34 1.21 -0.66
C GLY A 264 -21.82 0.88 -0.77
N THR A 265 -22.20 -0.06 -1.64
CA THR A 265 -23.59 -0.46 -1.90
C THR A 265 -23.73 -1.99 -1.91
N PRO A 266 -24.94 -2.56 -1.76
CA PRO A 266 -25.15 -4.00 -1.87
C PRO A 266 -24.63 -4.58 -3.20
N ASP A 267 -24.85 -3.87 -4.31
CA ASP A 267 -24.39 -4.31 -5.64
C ASP A 267 -22.87 -4.32 -5.72
N SER A 268 -22.19 -3.26 -5.24
CA SER A 268 -20.73 -3.21 -5.26
C SER A 268 -20.09 -4.26 -4.32
N LEU A 269 -20.77 -4.59 -3.20
CA LEU A 269 -20.35 -5.65 -2.29
C LEU A 269 -20.40 -7.03 -2.98
N MET A 270 -21.50 -7.30 -3.71
CA MET A 270 -21.63 -8.55 -4.48
C MET A 270 -20.64 -8.62 -5.64
N GLN A 271 -20.44 -7.52 -6.36
CA GLN A 271 -19.46 -7.45 -7.45
C GLN A 271 -18.04 -7.72 -6.94
N ALA A 272 -17.67 -7.12 -5.81
CA ALA A 272 -16.37 -7.37 -5.17
C ALA A 272 -16.21 -8.84 -4.77
N SER A 273 -17.24 -9.45 -4.17
CA SER A 273 -17.22 -10.87 -3.78
C SER A 273 -17.08 -11.78 -4.99
N GLY A 274 -17.85 -11.53 -6.06
CA GLY A 274 -17.78 -12.30 -7.31
C GLY A 274 -16.42 -12.15 -8.03
N PHE A 275 -15.86 -10.95 -8.03
CA PHE A 275 -14.52 -10.69 -8.57
C PHE A 275 -13.45 -11.51 -7.82
N VAL A 276 -13.42 -11.41 -6.49
CA VAL A 276 -12.47 -12.15 -5.65
C VAL A 276 -12.63 -13.64 -5.84
N GLN A 277 -13.86 -14.17 -5.79
CA GLN A 277 -14.15 -15.57 -6.04
C GLN A 277 -13.58 -16.04 -7.37
N THR A 278 -13.89 -15.32 -8.45
CA THR A 278 -13.47 -15.70 -9.80
C THR A 278 -11.95 -15.80 -9.93
N ILE A 279 -11.23 -14.81 -9.40
CA ILE A 279 -9.76 -14.81 -9.45
C ILE A 279 -9.19 -15.96 -8.61
N GLN A 280 -9.65 -16.12 -7.37
CA GLN A 280 -9.15 -17.17 -6.46
C GLN A 280 -9.40 -18.59 -7.02
N GLU A 281 -10.60 -18.84 -7.54
CA GLU A 281 -10.93 -20.15 -8.12
C GLU A 281 -10.14 -20.46 -9.40
N ARG A 282 -9.82 -19.44 -10.21
CA ARG A 282 -9.06 -19.62 -11.46
C ARG A 282 -7.57 -19.77 -11.22
N GLN A 283 -7.01 -19.03 -10.27
CA GLN A 283 -5.57 -19.02 -10.03
C GLN A 283 -5.13 -19.99 -8.93
N GLY A 284 -6.05 -20.49 -8.11
CA GLY A 284 -5.71 -21.34 -6.97
C GLY A 284 -5.01 -20.58 -5.82
N LEU A 285 -5.03 -19.25 -5.86
CA LEU A 285 -4.40 -18.37 -4.88
C LEU A 285 -5.46 -17.62 -4.07
N LYS A 286 -5.09 -17.11 -2.91
CA LYS A 286 -5.97 -16.25 -2.12
C LYS A 286 -5.55 -14.79 -2.20
N ILE A 287 -6.52 -13.92 -2.55
CA ILE A 287 -6.33 -12.47 -2.50
C ILE A 287 -6.38 -12.01 -1.04
N ALA A 288 -5.48 -11.11 -0.66
CA ALA A 288 -5.43 -10.54 0.71
C ALA A 288 -5.37 -11.61 1.82
N CYS A 289 -4.60 -12.67 1.62
CA CYS A 289 -4.28 -13.63 2.65
C CYS A 289 -3.18 -13.05 3.54
N LEU A 290 -3.55 -12.49 4.70
CA LEU A 290 -2.61 -11.76 5.56
C LEU A 290 -1.50 -12.66 6.10
N GLU A 291 -1.82 -13.90 6.43
CA GLU A 291 -0.87 -14.90 6.91
C GLU A 291 0.17 -15.25 5.84
N GLU A 292 -0.26 -15.46 4.60
CA GLU A 292 0.65 -15.69 3.47
C GLU A 292 1.54 -14.48 3.22
N ILE A 293 0.97 -13.26 3.22
CA ILE A 293 1.75 -12.03 3.04
C ILE A 293 2.81 -11.93 4.13
N GLY A 294 2.43 -12.11 5.41
CA GLY A 294 3.37 -12.10 6.53
C GLY A 294 4.48 -13.14 6.40
N TYR A 295 4.16 -14.34 5.92
CA TYR A 295 5.14 -15.39 5.65
C TYR A 295 6.09 -15.04 4.51
N ARG A 296 5.56 -14.60 3.36
CA ARG A 296 6.39 -14.22 2.19
C ARG A 296 7.24 -12.98 2.44
N MET A 297 6.81 -12.09 3.34
CA MET A 297 7.58 -10.95 3.80
C MET A 297 8.63 -11.31 4.86
N GLY A 298 8.71 -12.58 5.27
CA GLY A 298 9.63 -13.05 6.32
C GLY A 298 9.26 -12.61 7.73
N TRP A 299 8.01 -12.22 7.98
CA TRP A 299 7.53 -11.78 9.29
C TRP A 299 6.90 -12.89 10.10
N LEU A 300 6.47 -13.98 9.45
CA LEU A 300 6.00 -15.21 10.05
C LEU A 300 6.92 -16.35 9.68
N SER A 301 7.14 -17.29 10.63
CA SER A 301 7.84 -18.52 10.32
C SER A 301 6.91 -19.52 9.62
N ARG A 302 7.52 -20.48 8.92
CA ARG A 302 6.83 -21.61 8.30
C ARG A 302 5.96 -22.38 9.31
N GLU A 303 6.53 -22.65 10.49
CA GLU A 303 5.86 -23.38 11.56
C GLU A 303 4.64 -22.62 12.08
N SER A 304 4.73 -21.28 12.19
CA SER A 304 3.63 -20.43 12.61
C SER A 304 2.50 -20.44 11.57
N LEU A 305 2.84 -20.35 10.28
CA LEU A 305 1.87 -20.41 9.18
C LEU A 305 1.16 -21.77 9.15
N GLU A 306 1.91 -22.86 9.21
CA GLU A 306 1.37 -24.22 9.22
C GLU A 306 0.47 -24.46 10.43
N ALA A 307 0.92 -24.07 11.62
CA ALA A 307 0.15 -24.21 12.85
C ALA A 307 -1.16 -23.39 12.80
N GLY A 308 -1.12 -22.19 12.23
CA GLY A 308 -2.31 -21.37 11.96
C GLY A 308 -3.29 -22.06 11.02
N GLY A 309 -2.79 -22.59 9.91
CA GLY A 309 -3.59 -23.32 8.93
C GLY A 309 -4.23 -24.58 9.48
N ARG A 310 -3.51 -25.36 10.27
CA ARG A 310 -4.03 -26.60 10.90
C ARG A 310 -5.16 -26.35 11.91
N LYS A 311 -5.25 -25.15 12.50
CA LYS A 311 -6.37 -24.77 13.39
C LYS A 311 -7.67 -24.51 12.64
N MET A 312 -7.60 -24.23 11.34
CA MET A 312 -8.76 -23.92 10.49
C MET A 312 -9.14 -25.16 9.67
N ASN A 313 -10.21 -25.86 10.06
CA ASN A 313 -10.68 -27.05 9.34
C ASN A 313 -11.55 -26.66 8.12
N ASN A 314 -10.96 -25.90 7.18
CA ASN A 314 -11.63 -25.42 5.97
C ASN A 314 -10.62 -25.22 4.81
N ASP A 315 -11.08 -24.72 3.66
CA ASP A 315 -10.25 -24.47 2.48
C ASP A 315 -9.17 -23.41 2.74
N TYR A 316 -9.46 -22.41 3.55
CA TYR A 316 -8.50 -21.38 3.91
C TYR A 316 -7.32 -21.99 4.69
N GLY A 317 -7.60 -22.81 5.70
CA GLY A 317 -6.56 -23.48 6.48
C GLY A 317 -5.73 -24.47 5.64
N ARG A 318 -6.38 -25.22 4.71
CA ARG A 318 -5.64 -26.10 3.78
C ARG A 318 -4.69 -25.32 2.87
N TYR A 319 -5.13 -24.16 2.39
CA TYR A 319 -4.28 -23.27 1.61
C TYR A 319 -3.04 -22.81 2.38
N LEU A 320 -3.18 -22.39 3.66
CA LEU A 320 -2.03 -21.98 4.47
C LEU A 320 -1.03 -23.12 4.69
N VAL A 321 -1.51 -24.33 4.90
CA VAL A 321 -0.66 -25.53 5.04
C VAL A 321 0.06 -25.83 3.72
N GLN A 322 -0.61 -25.68 2.59
CA GLN A 322 0.00 -25.83 1.26
C GLN A 322 1.10 -24.79 1.05
N ILE A 323 0.85 -23.52 1.31
CA ILE A 323 1.86 -22.44 1.18
C ILE A 323 3.06 -22.70 2.11
N ALA A 324 2.82 -23.20 3.33
CA ALA A 324 3.90 -23.56 4.25
C ALA A 324 4.75 -24.74 3.73
N ALA A 325 4.17 -25.63 2.93
CA ALA A 325 4.89 -26.77 2.34
C ALA A 325 5.71 -26.36 1.09
N GLU A 326 5.37 -25.26 0.43
CA GLU A 326 6.16 -24.72 -0.68
C GLU A 326 7.52 -24.23 -0.13
N GLU A 327 8.62 -24.69 -0.74
CA GLU A 327 9.93 -24.10 -0.43
C GLU A 327 9.90 -22.64 -0.90
N LEU A 328 10.17 -21.73 0.01
CA LEU A 328 10.54 -20.37 -0.40
C LEU A 328 11.82 -20.56 -1.22
N ALA A 329 11.75 -20.37 -2.53
CA ALA A 329 12.94 -20.36 -3.34
C ALA A 329 13.93 -19.39 -2.69
N GLU A 330 15.09 -19.92 -2.25
CA GLU A 330 16.19 -19.09 -1.81
C GLU A 330 16.41 -18.09 -2.93
N GLY A 331 16.25 -16.80 -2.62
CA GLY A 331 16.27 -15.76 -3.63
C GLY A 331 17.52 -15.89 -4.48
N PRO A 332 17.43 -15.85 -5.81
CA PRO A 332 18.60 -15.91 -6.65
C PRO A 332 19.52 -14.77 -6.21
N ALA A 333 20.80 -15.12 -5.98
CA ALA A 333 21.88 -14.16 -5.90
C ALA A 333 21.65 -13.13 -7.02
N HIS A 334 21.71 -11.86 -6.67
CA HIS A 334 21.58 -10.70 -7.53
C HIS A 334 21.85 -10.96 -9.01
N VAL A 335 20.80 -11.09 -9.81
CA VAL A 335 20.84 -10.78 -11.21
C VAL A 335 19.91 -9.57 -11.36
N ASP A 336 20.53 -8.43 -11.55
CA ASP A 336 19.87 -7.15 -11.81
C ASP A 336 19.45 -7.16 -13.28
N ASP A 337 18.27 -7.73 -13.54
CA ASP A 337 17.69 -7.79 -14.89
C ASP A 337 16.43 -6.92 -15.04
N GLY A 338 16.25 -5.93 -14.16
CA GLY A 338 15.28 -4.85 -14.34
C GLY A 338 13.82 -5.28 -14.43
N HIS A 339 13.48 -6.55 -14.19
CA HIS A 339 12.14 -7.07 -14.33
C HIS A 339 11.65 -7.72 -13.03
N ASP A 340 10.56 -7.15 -12.53
CA ASP A 340 9.52 -7.68 -11.65
C ASP A 340 9.95 -8.66 -10.54
N ARG A 341 10.26 -8.12 -9.35
CA ARG A 341 10.32 -8.87 -8.09
C ARG A 341 8.93 -9.00 -7.43
N GLY A 342 7.89 -8.94 -8.24
CA GLY A 342 6.54 -9.24 -7.82
C GLY A 342 6.41 -10.69 -7.38
N TYR A 343 5.48 -10.97 -6.50
CA TYR A 343 5.01 -12.27 -6.07
C TYR A 343 5.23 -13.34 -7.16
N ARG A 344 6.37 -14.02 -7.18
CA ARG A 344 6.57 -15.17 -8.04
C ARG A 344 5.74 -16.31 -7.48
N VAL A 345 4.60 -16.53 -8.10
CA VAL A 345 3.89 -17.78 -7.99
C VAL A 345 4.74 -18.82 -8.70
N ILE A 346 5.48 -19.62 -7.95
CA ILE A 346 6.13 -20.80 -8.49
C ILE A 346 5.04 -21.86 -8.58
N TRP A 347 4.57 -22.12 -9.79
CA TRP A 347 3.74 -23.29 -10.05
C TRP A 347 4.59 -24.55 -9.84
N PRO A 348 4.10 -25.57 -9.14
CA PRO A 348 4.80 -26.84 -9.06
C PRO A 348 4.99 -27.37 -10.48
N THR A 349 6.24 -27.42 -10.94
CA THR A 349 6.60 -28.09 -12.18
C THR A 349 6.99 -29.52 -11.85
N GLY A 350 6.14 -30.48 -12.14
CA GLY A 350 6.51 -31.88 -12.03
C GLY A 350 5.58 -32.73 -11.15
N GLU A 351 5.81 -33.99 -11.15
CA GLU A 351 5.01 -35.15 -10.75
C GLU A 351 4.37 -35.15 -9.34
N ASP A 352 4.54 -34.09 -8.53
CA ASP A 352 4.00 -33.97 -7.16
C ASP A 352 2.69 -33.16 -7.06
N ALA A 353 2.04 -32.87 -8.19
CA ALA A 353 0.72 -32.24 -8.18
C ALA A 353 -0.31 -33.17 -7.52
N VAL A 354 -0.70 -32.87 -6.29
CA VAL A 354 -1.80 -33.56 -5.62
C VAL A 354 -3.02 -33.51 -6.54
N PRO A 355 -3.60 -34.66 -6.96
CA PRO A 355 -4.72 -34.65 -7.88
C PRO A 355 -5.90 -33.92 -7.25
N ALA A 356 -6.42 -32.92 -7.97
CA ALA A 356 -7.61 -32.19 -7.58
C ALA A 356 -8.72 -33.17 -7.23
N ALA A 357 -9.23 -33.11 -6.00
CA ALA A 357 -10.33 -33.94 -5.54
C ALA A 357 -11.52 -33.73 -6.50
N ARG A 358 -11.89 -34.79 -7.22
CA ARG A 358 -13.08 -34.79 -8.08
C ARG A 358 -14.30 -34.45 -7.24
N PRO A 359 -15.16 -33.52 -7.64
CA PRO A 359 -16.40 -33.26 -6.95
C PRO A 359 -17.22 -34.57 -6.94
N GLN A 360 -17.53 -35.07 -5.75
CA GLN A 360 -18.46 -36.18 -5.60
C GLN A 360 -19.82 -35.75 -6.17
N ARG A 361 -20.23 -36.36 -7.27
CA ARG A 361 -21.60 -36.25 -7.78
C ARG A 361 -22.49 -36.81 -6.67
N ARG A 362 -23.27 -35.93 -6.03
CA ARG A 362 -24.40 -36.39 -5.21
C ARG A 362 -25.38 -37.07 -6.16
N GLY A 363 -25.53 -38.39 -5.97
CA GLY A 363 -26.53 -39.16 -6.66
C GLY A 363 -27.92 -38.62 -6.36
N ALA A 364 -28.71 -38.44 -7.40
CA ALA A 364 -30.13 -38.23 -7.30
C ALA A 364 -30.76 -39.50 -6.72
N ALA A 365 -31.52 -39.34 -5.64
CA ALA A 365 -32.59 -40.21 -5.22
C ALA A 365 -33.69 -39.30 -4.62
#